data_01f00e035235b70ba6a9b6b57a2e4186
#
_entry.id   01f00e035235b70ba6a9b6b57a2e4186
#
_cell.length_a   1.000
_cell.length_b   1.000
_cell.length_c   1.000
_cell.angle_alpha   90.00
_cell.angle_beta   90.00
_cell.angle_gamma   90.00
#
_symmetry.space_group_name_H-M   'P 1'
#
loop_
_entity.id
_entity.type
_entity.pdbx_description
1 polymer ?
#
loop_
_entity_poly.entity_id
_entity_poly.type
_entity_poly.pdbx_seq_one_letter_code
_entity_poly.pdbx_strand_id
1 'polypeptide(L)'
;MSIENLCALPVADLAAPDSALFLWATFPQLPEALRLIEAWGFTYKSVAFVWLKKNKKADSWFYGLGFWTRGNAEICLLATKGHPKRQATNIHQFIISPIEAHSKKPDEARAKIISLMGDLPRVELFARQTPPGWAVWGNEVTPTIPDFGTHCPEVQKGV
;
A
#
# COMPACT_ATOMS: atom_id res chain seq x y z
N MET A 1 6.31 -12.86 5.25
CA MET A 1 5.26 -12.95 6.29
C MET A 1 4.05 -13.65 5.69
N SER A 2 3.45 -14.60 6.39
CA SER A 2 2.26 -15.31 5.90
C SER A 2 1.03 -14.40 5.92
N ILE A 3 -0.01 -14.76 5.16
CA ILE A 3 -1.27 -14.02 5.19
C ILE A 3 -1.90 -14.05 6.58
N GLU A 4 -1.78 -15.16 7.31
CA GLU A 4 -2.27 -15.28 8.68
C GLU A 4 -1.57 -14.29 9.61
N ASN A 5 -0.26 -14.16 9.49
CA ASN A 5 0.52 -13.20 10.28
C ASN A 5 0.17 -11.75 9.92
N LEU A 6 -0.04 -11.45 8.63
CA LEU A 6 -0.49 -10.14 8.19
C LEU A 6 -1.87 -9.79 8.76
N CYS A 7 -2.80 -10.73 8.70
CA CYS A 7 -4.14 -10.54 9.27
C CYS A 7 -4.12 -10.31 10.78
N ALA A 8 -3.14 -10.86 11.48
CA ALA A 8 -2.99 -10.72 12.93
C ALA A 8 -2.36 -9.40 13.37
N LEU A 9 -1.79 -8.61 12.46
CA LEU A 9 -1.25 -7.29 12.80
C LEU A 9 -2.36 -6.36 13.33
N PRO A 10 -2.09 -5.60 14.42
CA PRO A 10 -3.10 -4.76 15.06
C PRO A 10 -3.34 -3.44 14.31
N VAL A 11 -3.59 -3.53 13.01
CA VAL A 11 -3.82 -2.34 12.17
C VAL A 11 -5.06 -1.57 12.60
N ALA A 12 -6.10 -2.28 13.07
CA ALA A 12 -7.31 -1.64 13.59
C ALA A 12 -7.02 -0.68 14.74
N ASP A 13 -5.99 -0.95 15.55
CA ASP A 13 -5.61 -0.10 16.67
C ASP A 13 -4.93 1.21 16.23
N LEU A 14 -4.38 1.23 15.03
CA LEU A 14 -3.81 2.44 14.43
C LEU A 14 -4.86 3.32 13.77
N ALA A 15 -5.97 2.73 13.36
CA ALA A 15 -6.96 3.40 12.53
C ALA A 15 -7.86 4.32 13.37
N ALA A 16 -8.02 5.56 12.92
CA ALA A 16 -9.03 6.46 13.44
C ALA A 16 -10.44 5.93 13.16
N PRO A 17 -11.49 6.39 13.89
CA PRO A 17 -12.86 5.96 13.61
C PRO A 17 -13.29 6.18 12.17
N ASP A 18 -12.84 7.26 11.54
CA ASP A 18 -13.03 7.54 10.12
C ASP A 18 -11.65 7.57 9.44
N SER A 19 -11.34 6.52 8.70
CA SER A 19 -10.01 6.36 8.11
C SER A 19 -10.06 5.63 6.78
N ALA A 20 -9.02 5.83 5.96
CA ALA A 20 -8.85 5.17 4.68
C ALA A 20 -7.60 4.29 4.70
N LEU A 21 -7.69 3.15 4.05
CA LEU A 21 -6.59 2.23 3.82
C LEU A 21 -6.29 2.18 2.32
N PHE A 22 -5.02 2.34 1.99
CA PHE A 22 -4.49 2.18 0.63
C PHE A 22 -3.57 0.97 0.63
N LEU A 23 -3.98 -0.09 -0.05
CA LEU A 23 -3.29 -1.39 -0.01
C LEU A 23 -2.83 -1.80 -1.40
N TRP A 24 -1.51 -1.86 -1.60
CA TRP A 24 -0.94 -2.39 -2.82
C TRP A 24 -1.10 -3.90 -2.92
N ALA A 25 -1.50 -4.36 -4.08
CA ALA A 25 -1.66 -5.77 -4.38
C ALA A 25 -1.25 -6.08 -5.82
N THR A 26 -0.59 -7.21 -6.01
CA THR A 26 -0.45 -7.78 -7.33
C THR A 26 -1.76 -8.49 -7.70
N PHE A 27 -2.05 -8.62 -8.99
CA PHE A 27 -3.29 -9.27 -9.42
C PHE A 27 -3.45 -10.71 -8.92
N PRO A 28 -2.40 -11.56 -8.94
CA PRO A 28 -2.51 -12.91 -8.39
C PRO A 28 -2.82 -12.96 -6.89
N GLN A 29 -2.45 -11.93 -6.13
CA GLN A 29 -2.65 -11.85 -4.69
C GLN A 29 -3.92 -11.07 -4.30
N LEU A 30 -4.77 -10.77 -5.27
CA LEU A 30 -6.00 -10.01 -5.01
C LEU A 30 -6.93 -10.67 -3.97
N PRO A 31 -7.17 -11.99 -3.99
CA PRO A 31 -7.99 -12.63 -2.95
C PRO A 31 -7.44 -12.42 -1.53
N GLU A 32 -6.12 -12.56 -1.37
CA GLU A 32 -5.46 -12.35 -0.07
C GLU A 32 -5.53 -10.89 0.37
N ALA A 33 -5.41 -9.95 -0.56
CA ALA A 33 -5.53 -8.52 -0.26
C ALA A 33 -6.95 -8.18 0.24
N LEU A 34 -7.98 -8.74 -0.37
CA LEU A 34 -9.36 -8.55 0.07
C LEU A 34 -9.60 -9.14 1.45
N ARG A 35 -9.05 -10.32 1.72
CA ARG A 35 -9.10 -10.95 3.05
C ARG A 35 -8.41 -10.07 4.10
N LEU A 36 -7.28 -9.49 3.76
CA LEU A 36 -6.52 -8.64 4.65
C LEU A 36 -7.27 -7.35 5.01
N ILE A 37 -7.91 -6.73 4.04
CA ILE A 37 -8.76 -5.54 4.24
C ILE A 37 -9.82 -5.83 5.29
N GLU A 38 -10.52 -6.95 5.16
CA GLU A 38 -11.57 -7.35 6.09
C GLU A 38 -10.99 -7.66 7.49
N ALA A 39 -9.88 -8.39 7.55
CA ALA A 39 -9.22 -8.72 8.82
C ALA A 39 -8.77 -7.48 9.59
N TRP A 40 -8.38 -6.42 8.91
CA TRP A 40 -7.98 -5.15 9.53
C TRP A 40 -9.16 -4.22 9.86
N GLY A 41 -10.39 -4.67 9.62
CA GLY A 41 -11.60 -3.93 10.00
C GLY A 41 -12.02 -2.85 9.01
N PHE A 42 -11.57 -2.95 7.76
CA PHE A 42 -11.94 -2.03 6.69
C PHE A 42 -12.92 -2.68 5.72
N THR A 43 -13.60 -1.85 4.95
CA THR A 43 -14.49 -2.27 3.87
C THR A 43 -13.91 -1.82 2.53
N TYR A 44 -13.73 -2.78 1.61
CA TYR A 44 -13.28 -2.47 0.25
C TYR A 44 -14.25 -1.51 -0.44
N LYS A 45 -13.73 -0.51 -1.11
CA LYS A 45 -14.53 0.47 -1.86
C LYS A 45 -14.24 0.46 -3.35
N SER A 46 -12.98 0.54 -3.72
CA SER A 46 -12.58 0.69 -5.12
C SER A 46 -11.09 0.44 -5.30
N VAL A 47 -10.62 0.50 -6.52
CA VAL A 47 -9.20 0.62 -6.85
C VAL A 47 -8.85 2.11 -6.85
N ALA A 48 -7.96 2.50 -5.94
CA ALA A 48 -7.47 3.88 -5.88
C ALA A 48 -6.56 4.20 -7.05
N PHE A 49 -5.53 3.37 -7.26
CA PHE A 49 -4.53 3.59 -8.30
C PHE A 49 -4.24 2.33 -9.09
N VAL A 50 -3.96 2.53 -10.37
CA VAL A 50 -3.40 1.50 -11.26
C VAL A 50 -2.03 2.01 -11.72
N TRP A 51 -0.98 1.34 -11.29
CA TRP A 51 0.38 1.67 -11.70
C TRP A 51 0.73 0.90 -12.97
N LEU A 52 0.88 1.63 -14.05
CA LEU A 52 1.36 1.11 -15.33
C LEU A 52 2.88 1.28 -15.37
N LYS A 53 3.60 0.16 -15.36
CA LYS A 53 5.04 0.12 -15.17
C LYS A 53 5.79 0.43 -16.46
N LYS A 54 6.74 1.37 -16.38
CA LYS A 54 7.69 1.67 -17.45
C LYS A 54 9.05 1.06 -17.13
N ASN A 55 9.88 0.88 -18.12
CA ASN A 55 11.27 0.48 -17.93
C ASN A 55 12.10 1.61 -17.30
N LYS A 56 13.14 1.24 -16.54
CA LYS A 56 14.02 2.20 -15.86
C LYS A 56 14.76 3.13 -16.80
N LYS A 57 15.24 2.58 -17.93
CA LYS A 57 16.23 3.23 -18.79
C LYS A 57 15.72 3.51 -20.20
N ALA A 58 14.48 3.16 -20.50
CA ALA A 58 13.89 3.32 -21.81
C ALA A 58 12.45 3.82 -21.69
N ASP A 59 12.01 4.65 -22.63
CA ASP A 59 10.62 5.08 -22.73
C ASP A 59 9.78 3.97 -23.39
N SER A 60 9.61 2.88 -22.66
CA SER A 60 8.88 1.71 -23.09
C SER A 60 8.20 1.05 -21.90
N TRP A 61 7.21 0.22 -22.17
CA TRP A 61 6.51 -0.53 -21.14
C TRP A 61 7.39 -1.65 -20.59
N PHE A 62 7.38 -1.76 -19.25
CA PHE A 62 7.93 -2.94 -18.58
C PHE A 62 6.95 -4.11 -18.71
N TYR A 63 7.48 -5.31 -18.94
CA TYR A 63 6.69 -6.53 -18.95
C TYR A 63 7.30 -7.56 -18.01
N GLY A 64 6.53 -7.94 -16.99
CA GLY A 64 6.90 -9.03 -16.10
C GLY A 64 6.56 -10.40 -16.68
N LEU A 65 6.94 -11.44 -15.95
CA LEU A 65 6.65 -12.83 -16.28
C LEU A 65 5.38 -13.27 -15.55
N GLY A 66 4.22 -13.12 -16.20
CA GLY A 66 2.96 -13.65 -15.70
C GLY A 66 2.73 -15.08 -16.17
N PHE A 67 1.92 -15.85 -15.44
CA PHE A 67 1.55 -17.21 -15.84
C PHE A 67 0.55 -17.22 -17.00
N TRP A 68 -0.23 -16.18 -17.15
CA TRP A 68 -1.24 -16.05 -18.19
C TRP A 68 -0.90 -14.96 -19.19
N THR A 69 -0.84 -13.73 -18.71
CA THR A 69 -0.46 -12.59 -19.54
C THR A 69 0.83 -11.97 -19.00
N ARG A 70 1.50 -11.16 -19.83
CA ARG A 70 2.66 -10.40 -19.40
C ARG A 70 2.22 -9.30 -18.43
N GLY A 71 2.52 -9.47 -17.13
CA GLY A 71 2.12 -8.52 -16.11
C GLY A 71 2.94 -7.23 -16.17
N ASN A 72 2.28 -6.10 -16.32
CA ASN A 72 2.95 -4.79 -16.32
C ASN A 72 2.20 -3.74 -15.51
N ALA A 73 1.33 -4.17 -14.64
CA ALA A 73 0.57 -3.28 -13.76
C ALA A 73 0.47 -3.85 -12.35
N GLU A 74 0.34 -2.94 -11.39
CA GLU A 74 -0.09 -3.26 -10.02
C GLU A 74 -1.22 -2.33 -9.62
N ILE A 75 -2.02 -2.74 -8.66
CA ILE A 75 -3.15 -1.96 -8.18
C ILE A 75 -2.98 -1.61 -6.71
N CYS A 76 -3.47 -0.42 -6.36
CA CYS A 76 -3.61 0.02 -4.98
C CYS A 76 -5.09 0.08 -4.66
N LEU A 77 -5.54 -0.77 -3.75
CA LEU A 77 -6.93 -0.86 -3.34
C LEU A 77 -7.26 0.24 -2.33
N LEU A 78 -8.47 0.77 -2.42
CA LEU A 78 -9.01 1.71 -1.44
C LEU A 78 -10.07 1.01 -0.59
N ALA A 79 -9.88 1.07 0.70
CA ALA A 79 -10.85 0.59 1.69
C ALA A 79 -11.07 1.67 2.76
N THR A 80 -12.21 1.65 3.40
CA THR A 80 -12.56 2.64 4.43
C THR A 80 -13.05 1.99 5.71
N LYS A 81 -12.84 2.70 6.81
CA LYS A 81 -13.46 2.45 8.12
C LYS A 81 -14.23 3.72 8.49
N GLY A 82 -15.47 3.56 8.94
CA GLY A 82 -16.33 4.73 9.16
C GLY A 82 -16.67 5.45 7.85
N HIS A 83 -16.66 6.76 7.90
CA HIS A 83 -17.05 7.62 6.77
C HIS A 83 -16.00 8.72 6.51
N PRO A 84 -14.77 8.38 6.11
CA PRO A 84 -13.79 9.40 5.73
C PRO A 84 -14.26 10.12 4.47
N LYS A 85 -13.91 11.40 4.35
CA LYS A 85 -14.28 12.23 3.20
C LYS A 85 -13.05 12.62 2.40
N ARG A 86 -13.16 12.49 1.09
CA ARG A 86 -12.11 13.01 0.20
C ARG A 86 -12.11 14.54 0.20
N GLN A 87 -10.94 15.14 0.03
CA GLN A 87 -10.75 16.59 -0.04
C GLN A 87 -10.64 17.10 -1.50
N ALA A 88 -10.36 16.20 -2.44
CA ALA A 88 -10.25 16.54 -3.86
C ALA A 88 -11.09 15.58 -4.70
N THR A 89 -11.54 16.06 -5.84
CA THR A 89 -12.43 15.31 -6.76
C THR A 89 -11.77 15.00 -8.09
N ASN A 90 -10.53 15.45 -8.30
CA ASN A 90 -9.82 15.40 -9.58
C ASN A 90 -8.54 14.56 -9.53
N ILE A 91 -8.42 13.67 -8.57
CA ILE A 91 -7.26 12.77 -8.46
C ILE A 91 -7.42 11.63 -9.46
N HIS A 92 -6.48 11.52 -10.39
CA HIS A 92 -6.52 10.51 -11.43
C HIS A 92 -6.04 9.15 -10.92
N GLN A 93 -6.64 8.09 -11.45
CA GLN A 93 -6.37 6.72 -11.03
C GLN A 93 -5.05 6.18 -11.57
N PHE A 94 -4.67 6.52 -12.80
CA PHE A 94 -3.44 5.99 -13.40
C PHE A 94 -2.19 6.66 -12.83
N ILE A 95 -1.22 5.82 -12.53
CA ILE A 95 0.16 6.23 -12.29
C ILE A 95 1.01 5.56 -13.37
N ILE A 96 1.67 6.36 -14.20
CA ILE A 96 2.58 5.87 -15.23
C ILE A 96 3.98 6.28 -14.79
N SER A 97 4.77 5.33 -14.35
CA SER A 97 6.13 5.61 -13.87
C SER A 97 7.04 4.39 -14.00
N PRO A 98 8.36 4.62 -14.08
CA PRO A 98 9.32 3.53 -14.15
C PRO A 98 9.32 2.66 -12.90
N ILE A 99 9.63 1.38 -13.08
CA ILE A 99 10.04 0.53 -11.98
C ILE A 99 11.36 1.06 -11.38
N GLU A 100 11.51 0.87 -10.09
CA GLU A 100 12.73 1.26 -9.36
C GLU A 100 13.32 0.02 -8.68
N ALA A 101 13.77 0.12 -7.44
CA ALA A 101 14.20 -1.04 -6.67
C ALA A 101 13.08 -2.07 -6.56
N HIS A 102 13.44 -3.34 -6.36
CA HIS A 102 12.47 -4.43 -6.25
C HIS A 102 11.36 -4.11 -5.25
N SER A 103 10.13 -4.28 -5.66
CA SER A 103 8.91 -4.01 -4.88
C SER A 103 8.71 -2.55 -4.42
N LYS A 104 9.56 -1.60 -4.82
CA LYS A 104 9.34 -0.20 -4.50
C LYS A 104 8.17 0.35 -5.31
N LYS A 105 7.22 0.99 -4.60
CA LYS A 105 6.06 1.63 -5.21
C LYS A 105 6.38 3.07 -5.61
N PRO A 106 5.65 3.66 -6.59
CA PRO A 106 5.91 5.04 -7.02
C PRO A 106 5.67 6.04 -5.88
N ASP A 107 6.58 7.00 -5.71
CA ASP A 107 6.42 8.08 -4.72
C ASP A 107 5.21 8.98 -5.04
N GLU A 108 4.82 9.06 -6.29
CA GLU A 108 3.62 9.78 -6.75
C GLU A 108 2.35 9.34 -6.02
N ALA A 109 2.26 8.06 -5.62
CA ALA A 109 1.12 7.55 -4.88
C ALA A 109 0.93 8.27 -3.53
N ARG A 110 2.02 8.53 -2.79
CA ARG A 110 1.95 9.26 -1.53
C ARG A 110 1.42 10.67 -1.71
N ALA A 111 1.89 11.37 -2.73
CA ALA A 111 1.43 12.72 -3.05
C ALA A 111 -0.06 12.74 -3.43
N LYS A 112 -0.51 11.76 -4.20
CA LYS A 112 -1.92 11.61 -4.58
C LYS A 112 -2.81 11.30 -3.37
N ILE A 113 -2.35 10.48 -2.45
CA ILE A 113 -3.07 10.17 -1.21
C ILE A 113 -3.28 11.44 -0.37
N ILE A 114 -2.23 12.24 -0.21
CA ILE A 114 -2.32 13.51 0.54
C ILE A 114 -3.28 14.47 -0.16
N SER A 115 -3.20 14.58 -1.47
CA SER A 115 -4.13 15.43 -2.24
C SER A 115 -5.57 14.97 -2.14
N LEU A 116 -5.79 13.65 -2.14
CA LEU A 116 -7.12 13.07 -2.05
C LEU A 116 -7.74 13.23 -0.67
N MET A 117 -6.98 12.93 0.38
CA MET A 117 -7.50 12.81 1.74
C MET A 117 -7.23 14.05 2.60
N GLY A 118 -6.32 14.93 2.19
CA GLY A 118 -5.86 16.07 2.98
C GLY A 118 -4.67 15.73 3.86
N ASP A 119 -4.17 16.74 4.56
CA ASP A 119 -3.04 16.62 5.49
C ASP A 119 -3.50 16.04 6.83
N LEU A 120 -3.76 14.74 6.83
CA LEU A 120 -4.19 13.98 8.00
C LEU A 120 -3.03 13.15 8.55
N PRO A 121 -3.11 12.72 9.83
CA PRO A 121 -2.18 11.72 10.34
C PRO A 121 -2.18 10.48 9.46
N ARG A 122 -1.00 9.99 9.11
CA ARG A 122 -0.83 8.87 8.19
C ARG A 122 0.38 8.04 8.53
N VAL A 123 0.30 6.76 8.24
CA VAL A 123 1.38 5.80 8.46
C VAL A 123 1.54 4.92 7.23
N GLU A 124 2.78 4.61 6.89
CA GLU A 124 3.12 3.61 5.89
C GLU A 124 3.65 2.36 6.58
N LEU A 125 2.98 1.26 6.37
CA LEU A 125 3.41 -0.05 6.87
C LEU A 125 4.30 -0.72 5.80
N PHE A 126 5.29 -1.49 6.27
CA PHE A 126 6.29 -2.12 5.40
C PHE A 126 7.08 -1.07 4.61
N ALA A 127 7.31 0.07 5.23
CA ALA A 127 8.02 1.19 4.63
C ALA A 127 9.49 0.84 4.37
N ARG A 128 10.04 1.34 3.28
CA ARG A 128 11.43 1.16 2.89
C ARG A 128 12.26 2.43 3.11
N GLN A 129 11.59 3.53 3.37
CA GLN A 129 12.18 4.84 3.66
C GLN A 129 11.21 5.61 4.55
N THR A 130 11.70 6.71 5.12
CA THR A 130 10.89 7.58 5.98
C THR A 130 10.55 8.86 5.24
N PRO A 131 9.46 8.91 4.47
CA PRO A 131 9.10 10.13 3.75
C PRO A 131 8.64 11.21 4.74
N PRO A 132 8.91 12.51 4.44
CA PRO A 132 8.46 13.60 5.28
C PRO A 132 6.95 13.57 5.52
N GLY A 133 6.54 13.74 6.77
CA GLY A 133 5.11 13.79 7.14
C GLY A 133 4.43 12.43 7.28
N TRP A 134 5.14 11.33 7.10
CA TRP A 134 4.61 9.98 7.29
C TRP A 134 5.22 9.32 8.53
N ALA A 135 4.38 8.73 9.37
CA ALA A 135 4.84 7.73 10.31
C ALA A 135 5.15 6.43 9.54
N VAL A 136 6.08 5.64 10.03
CA VAL A 136 6.55 4.43 9.32
C VAL A 136 6.70 3.24 10.25
N TRP A 137 6.52 2.06 9.68
CA TRP A 137 6.82 0.80 10.31
C TRP A 137 7.29 -0.19 9.23
N GLY A 138 8.36 -0.93 9.52
CA GLY A 138 8.89 -1.93 8.61
C GLY A 138 10.31 -2.34 8.97
N ASN A 139 10.85 -3.36 8.31
CA ASN A 139 12.18 -3.92 8.59
C ASN A 139 13.32 -3.03 8.07
N GLU A 140 13.05 -2.16 7.11
CA GLU A 140 14.06 -1.32 6.45
C GLU A 140 14.12 0.10 7.01
N VAL A 141 13.29 0.41 8.01
CA VAL A 141 13.20 1.74 8.65
C VAL A 141 13.22 1.61 10.15
N THR A 142 13.57 2.70 10.86
CA THR A 142 13.32 2.80 12.29
C THR A 142 11.85 3.14 12.50
N PRO A 143 11.05 2.28 13.16
CA PRO A 143 9.64 2.52 13.37
C PRO A 143 9.39 3.80 14.18
N THR A 144 8.39 4.58 13.77
CA THR A 144 7.98 5.81 14.45
C THR A 144 6.64 5.67 15.17
N ILE A 145 6.01 4.50 15.10
CA ILE A 145 4.79 4.19 15.85
C ILE A 145 5.14 3.26 17.01
N PRO A 146 4.73 3.60 18.26
CA PRO A 146 5.04 2.77 19.43
C PRO A 146 4.20 1.49 19.44
N ASP A 147 4.80 0.41 19.96
CA ASP A 147 4.16 -0.87 20.30
C ASP A 147 3.45 -1.59 19.16
N PHE A 148 3.62 -1.15 17.92
CA PHE A 148 3.06 -1.84 16.76
C PHE A 148 3.93 -3.03 16.38
N GLY A 149 3.33 -4.21 16.30
CA GLY A 149 4.03 -5.43 15.89
C GLY A 149 4.87 -6.11 16.99
N THR A 150 4.77 -5.70 18.24
CA THR A 150 5.43 -6.39 19.36
C THR A 150 4.95 -7.84 19.54
N HIS A 151 3.82 -8.17 18.95
CA HIS A 151 3.29 -9.53 18.87
C HIS A 151 3.48 -10.17 17.49
N CYS A 152 4.20 -9.51 16.60
CA CYS A 152 4.55 -10.11 15.33
C CYS A 152 5.61 -11.19 15.56
N PRO A 153 5.37 -12.45 15.15
CA PRO A 153 6.44 -13.44 15.17
C PRO A 153 7.60 -12.92 14.34
N GLU A 154 8.80 -13.11 14.82
CA GLU A 154 10.03 -12.67 14.15
C GLU A 154 9.94 -12.96 12.66
N VAL A 155 10.05 -11.91 11.85
CA VAL A 155 10.18 -12.07 10.42
C VAL A 155 11.51 -12.77 10.20
N GLN A 156 11.46 -14.09 10.01
CA GLN A 156 12.62 -14.79 9.50
C GLN A 156 13.03 -14.07 8.23
N LYS A 157 14.27 -13.58 8.21
CA LYS A 157 14.90 -13.06 7.00
C LYS A 157 14.84 -14.18 5.96
N GLY A 158 13.75 -14.23 5.23
CA GLY A 158 13.57 -15.09 4.07
C GLY A 158 14.45 -14.54 2.97
N VAL A 159 15.33 -15.39 2.51
CA VAL A 159 16.22 -15.27 1.38
C VAL A 159 15.51 -14.70 0.15
#